data_731859e04b26e47fef859220e29450f2
#
_entry.id   731859e04b26e47fef859220e29450f2
#
_cell.length_a   1.000
_cell.length_b   1.000
_cell.length_c   1.000
_cell.angle_alpha   90.00
_cell.angle_beta   90.00
_cell.angle_gamma   90.00
#
_symmetry.space_group_name_H-M   'P 1'
#
loop_
_entity.id
_entity.type
_entity.pdbx_description
1 polymer ?
#
loop_
_entity_poly.entity_id
_entity_poly.type
_entity_poly.pdbx_seq_one_letter_code
_entity_poly.pdbx_strand_id
1 'polypeptide(L)'
;LGVNLLKLFLCYTEGKIGGERMLAKGDLIGIICCSDGRKKEEEKNLKRLKQVLEKEFGLQVVFAKTIFQTDDSPFSGTPEERATELMKLYQNVDVKMIFDISGGDAANQVLPYLNYDIIKKAAKPFIGYSDLTVILNAIFAKTKQPGFNYLLRNLVSESSEIQRVQFQKTFFENQIAINGKSLTEFEWSAGEVVGGNIRCFLKLAGTEFMPDVSNKIILLESLGGKEAKIASYVAQLEQLGVFSKCLGIVVGEHTEAEKNGEYDRIGILYQQIGLKYELPVFRTKEIGHSVEAKPCLIGAKINVSRETLTNF
;
A
#
# COMPACT_ATOMS: atom_id res chain seq x y z
N LEU A 1 2.25 24.07 -23.57
CA LEU A 1 2.63 23.66 -22.22
C LEU A 1 2.84 22.15 -22.25
N GLY A 2 4.11 21.71 -22.27
CA GLY A 2 4.50 20.29 -22.34
C GLY A 2 4.08 19.58 -21.06
N VAL A 3 3.43 18.42 -21.21
CA VAL A 3 3.11 17.54 -20.07
C VAL A 3 4.42 16.90 -19.65
N ASN A 4 4.96 17.31 -18.49
CA ASN A 4 6.12 16.66 -17.88
C ASN A 4 5.69 15.28 -17.34
N LEU A 5 5.86 14.24 -18.18
CA LEU A 5 5.70 12.87 -17.76
C LEU A 5 6.89 12.46 -16.86
N LEU A 6 6.58 11.93 -15.69
CA LEU A 6 7.55 11.40 -14.75
C LEU A 6 7.35 9.90 -14.59
N LYS A 7 8.44 9.16 -14.41
CA LYS A 7 8.45 7.78 -13.96
C LYS A 7 9.02 7.69 -12.56
N LEU A 8 8.30 7.04 -11.69
CA LEU A 8 8.76 6.67 -10.38
C LEU A 8 9.39 5.28 -10.48
N PHE A 9 10.71 5.24 -10.34
CA PHE A 9 11.43 3.96 -10.24
C PHE A 9 11.65 3.62 -8.77
N LEU A 10 11.22 2.43 -8.40
CA LEU A 10 11.53 1.87 -7.12
C LEU A 10 12.88 1.16 -7.23
N CYS A 11 13.98 1.89 -6.93
CA CYS A 11 15.29 1.28 -6.76
C CYS A 11 15.44 0.81 -5.32
N TYR A 12 15.46 -0.48 -5.13
CA TYR A 12 15.76 -1.12 -3.86
C TYR A 12 17.29 -1.21 -3.70
N THR A 13 17.90 -0.15 -3.13
CA THR A 13 19.32 -0.17 -2.75
C THR A 13 19.40 -0.01 -1.23
N GLU A 14 19.92 -1.02 -0.54
CA GLU A 14 20.34 -0.99 0.88
C GLU A 14 19.33 -1.35 1.99
N GLY A 15 18.45 -2.27 1.77
CA GLY A 15 17.79 -2.98 2.85
C GLY A 15 17.42 -4.37 2.35
N LYS A 16 17.98 -5.43 2.92
CA LYS A 16 17.91 -6.82 2.45
C LYS A 16 16.50 -7.31 2.05
N ILE A 17 15.99 -6.90 0.91
CA ILE A 17 15.39 -7.75 -0.08
C ILE A 17 16.48 -7.79 -1.15
N GLY A 18 17.53 -8.59 -0.88
CA GLY A 18 18.74 -8.67 -1.71
C GLY A 18 18.37 -9.00 -3.15
N GLY A 19 19.27 -8.77 -4.10
CA GLY A 19 19.13 -9.03 -5.54
C GLY A 19 18.57 -10.39 -5.96
N GLU A 20 17.92 -11.10 -5.07
CA GLU A 20 17.13 -12.30 -5.26
C GLU A 20 15.65 -11.93 -5.43
N ARG A 21 14.95 -12.71 -6.22
CA ARG A 21 13.51 -12.61 -6.44
C ARG A 21 12.77 -12.64 -5.12
N MET A 22 11.73 -11.78 -4.96
CA MET A 22 10.92 -11.76 -3.74
C MET A 22 10.13 -13.05 -3.56
N LEU A 23 9.64 -13.65 -4.67
CA LEU A 23 8.96 -14.94 -4.73
C LEU A 23 9.53 -15.82 -5.82
N ALA A 24 9.52 -17.13 -5.58
CA ALA A 24 9.86 -18.16 -6.54
C ALA A 24 8.75 -19.24 -6.58
N LYS A 25 8.72 -20.05 -7.63
CA LYS A 25 7.83 -21.21 -7.71
C LYS A 25 8.13 -22.16 -6.54
N GLY A 26 7.08 -22.64 -5.89
CA GLY A 26 7.15 -23.48 -4.69
C GLY A 26 7.08 -22.72 -3.37
N ASP A 27 7.27 -21.40 -3.37
CA ASP A 27 7.17 -20.61 -2.15
C ASP A 27 5.76 -20.64 -1.56
N LEU A 28 5.69 -20.69 -0.24
CA LEU A 28 4.44 -20.61 0.53
C LEU A 28 4.13 -19.16 0.87
N ILE A 29 2.93 -18.72 0.54
CA ILE A 29 2.39 -17.42 0.96
C ILE A 29 1.21 -17.58 1.92
N GLY A 30 1.11 -16.65 2.88
CA GLY A 30 -0.01 -16.57 3.82
C GLY A 30 -1.07 -15.59 3.33
N ILE A 31 -2.35 -15.95 3.47
CA ILE A 31 -3.48 -15.05 3.18
C ILE A 31 -4.31 -14.88 4.44
N ILE A 32 -4.66 -13.63 4.77
CA ILE A 32 -5.35 -13.24 6.00
C ILE A 32 -6.35 -12.10 5.76
N CYS A 33 -7.26 -11.87 6.70
CA CYS A 33 -8.03 -10.63 6.85
C CYS A 33 -7.84 -10.08 8.27
N CYS A 34 -7.18 -8.92 8.38
CA CYS A 34 -6.94 -8.23 9.66
C CYS A 34 -7.94 -7.09 9.93
N SER A 35 -8.85 -6.80 9.00
CA SER A 35 -9.94 -5.83 9.16
C SER A 35 -11.28 -6.55 9.00
N ASP A 36 -12.10 -6.17 7.99
CA ASP A 36 -13.35 -6.85 7.71
C ASP A 36 -13.09 -8.24 7.12
N GLY A 37 -13.85 -9.23 7.57
CA GLY A 37 -13.85 -10.55 6.98
C GLY A 37 -14.51 -10.55 5.60
N ARG A 38 -14.19 -11.56 4.80
CA ARG A 38 -14.88 -11.80 3.52
C ARG A 38 -16.24 -12.45 3.77
N LYS A 39 -17.21 -12.09 2.95
CA LYS A 39 -18.52 -12.75 3.01
C LYS A 39 -18.42 -14.19 2.53
N LYS A 40 -19.25 -15.08 3.07
CA LYS A 40 -19.28 -16.51 2.67
C LYS A 40 -19.54 -16.69 1.18
N GLU A 41 -20.35 -15.82 0.56
CA GLU A 41 -20.65 -15.83 -0.86
C GLU A 41 -19.41 -15.62 -1.73
N GLU A 42 -18.35 -15.01 -1.18
CA GLU A 42 -17.08 -14.78 -1.88
C GLU A 42 -16.15 -16.00 -1.87
N GLU A 43 -16.51 -17.09 -1.22
CA GLU A 43 -15.69 -18.31 -1.15
C GLU A 43 -15.27 -18.82 -2.53
N LYS A 44 -16.17 -18.72 -3.53
CA LYS A 44 -15.86 -19.10 -4.92
C LYS A 44 -14.73 -18.23 -5.51
N ASN A 45 -14.73 -16.94 -5.22
CA ASN A 45 -13.68 -16.03 -5.68
C ASN A 45 -12.34 -16.31 -4.97
N LEU A 46 -12.37 -16.67 -3.69
CA LEU A 46 -11.17 -17.07 -2.94
C LEU A 46 -10.59 -18.39 -3.47
N LYS A 47 -11.43 -19.37 -3.80
CA LYS A 47 -10.99 -20.60 -4.46
C LYS A 47 -10.35 -20.30 -5.82
N ARG A 48 -10.93 -19.39 -6.61
CA ARG A 48 -10.35 -18.94 -7.89
C ARG A 48 -9.01 -18.23 -7.68
N LEU A 49 -8.90 -17.34 -6.69
CA LEU A 49 -7.65 -16.67 -6.33
C LEU A 49 -6.56 -17.69 -5.98
N LYS A 50 -6.87 -18.67 -5.12
CA LYS A 50 -5.96 -19.77 -4.79
C LYS A 50 -5.51 -20.51 -6.05
N GLN A 51 -6.45 -20.87 -6.94
CA GLN A 51 -6.11 -21.58 -8.19
C GLN A 51 -5.17 -20.77 -9.10
N VAL A 52 -5.38 -19.44 -9.21
CA VAL A 52 -4.47 -18.57 -9.97
C VAL A 52 -3.07 -18.57 -9.36
N LEU A 53 -2.97 -18.40 -8.05
CA LEU A 53 -1.67 -18.39 -7.33
C LEU A 53 -0.93 -19.72 -7.47
N GLU A 54 -1.65 -20.85 -7.34
CA GLU A 54 -1.04 -22.19 -7.41
C GLU A 54 -0.72 -22.61 -8.85
N LYS A 55 -1.64 -22.42 -9.80
CA LYS A 55 -1.48 -22.97 -11.15
C LYS A 55 -0.68 -22.05 -12.08
N GLU A 56 -0.86 -20.74 -11.98
CA GLU A 56 -0.19 -19.80 -12.89
C GLU A 56 1.16 -19.33 -12.33
N PHE A 57 1.24 -19.07 -11.01
CA PHE A 57 2.48 -18.59 -10.38
C PHE A 57 3.29 -19.71 -9.69
N GLY A 58 2.69 -20.90 -9.53
CA GLY A 58 3.36 -22.04 -8.89
C GLY A 58 3.60 -21.86 -7.39
N LEU A 59 2.85 -20.97 -6.74
CA LEU A 59 2.94 -20.73 -5.30
C LEU A 59 2.16 -21.76 -4.51
N GLN A 60 2.52 -21.95 -3.25
CA GLN A 60 1.70 -22.64 -2.25
C GLN A 60 0.92 -21.59 -1.44
N VAL A 61 -0.29 -21.90 -1.02
CA VAL A 61 -1.17 -20.94 -0.33
C VAL A 61 -1.72 -21.53 0.96
N VAL A 62 -1.48 -20.84 2.07
CA VAL A 62 -2.12 -21.10 3.35
C VAL A 62 -3.05 -19.95 3.73
N PHE A 63 -4.29 -20.27 4.08
CA PHE A 63 -5.24 -19.29 4.64
C PHE A 63 -5.19 -19.29 6.15
N ALA A 64 -5.17 -18.11 6.76
CA ALA A 64 -5.45 -17.92 8.16
C ALA A 64 -6.89 -18.32 8.49
N LYS A 65 -7.20 -18.54 9.76
CA LYS A 65 -8.58 -18.83 10.19
C LYS A 65 -9.49 -17.60 10.06
N THR A 66 -8.94 -16.41 10.21
CA THR A 66 -9.67 -15.14 10.14
C THR A 66 -9.80 -14.65 8.70
N ILE A 67 -10.52 -15.36 7.85
CA ILE A 67 -10.80 -14.97 6.46
C ILE A 67 -12.23 -14.46 6.30
N PHE A 68 -13.20 -15.20 6.85
CA PHE A 68 -14.62 -14.89 6.68
C PHE A 68 -15.16 -14.06 7.84
N GLN A 69 -16.22 -13.32 7.58
CA GLN A 69 -16.99 -12.65 8.62
C GLN A 69 -17.50 -13.66 9.64
N THR A 70 -17.55 -13.25 10.89
CA THR A 70 -18.30 -13.99 11.93
C THR A 70 -19.79 -13.66 11.82
N ASP A 71 -20.65 -14.55 12.30
CA ASP A 71 -22.10 -14.54 11.99
C ASP A 71 -22.81 -13.20 12.25
N ASP A 72 -22.40 -12.46 13.28
CA ASP A 72 -23.05 -11.18 13.67
C ASP A 72 -22.14 -9.95 13.52
N SER A 73 -21.03 -10.06 12.78
CA SER A 73 -20.03 -9.00 12.71
C SER A 73 -19.42 -8.88 11.32
N PRO A 74 -19.11 -7.67 10.84
CA PRO A 74 -18.35 -7.49 9.60
C PRO A 74 -16.91 -7.98 9.71
N PHE A 75 -16.40 -8.22 10.93
CA PHE A 75 -15.01 -8.57 11.16
C PHE A 75 -14.76 -10.08 10.99
N SER A 76 -13.51 -10.43 10.71
CA SER A 76 -13.08 -11.84 10.58
C SER A 76 -12.79 -12.53 11.92
N GLY A 77 -13.10 -11.88 13.02
CA GLY A 77 -12.87 -12.29 14.40
C GLY A 77 -12.58 -11.11 15.31
N THR A 78 -12.32 -11.36 16.59
CA THR A 78 -11.89 -10.31 17.53
C THR A 78 -10.53 -9.72 17.13
N PRO A 79 -10.15 -8.53 17.63
CA PRO A 79 -8.82 -7.96 17.36
C PRO A 79 -7.68 -8.91 17.75
N GLU A 80 -7.81 -9.60 18.89
CA GLU A 80 -6.83 -10.57 19.39
C GLU A 80 -6.72 -11.80 18.49
N GLU A 81 -7.85 -12.33 18.00
CA GLU A 81 -7.86 -13.46 17.08
C GLU A 81 -7.18 -13.12 15.76
N ARG A 82 -7.52 -11.95 15.18
CA ARG A 82 -6.91 -11.46 13.95
C ARG A 82 -5.40 -11.26 14.10
N ALA A 83 -4.96 -10.67 15.21
CA ALA A 83 -3.55 -10.49 15.51
C ALA A 83 -2.85 -11.85 15.74
N THR A 84 -3.47 -12.77 16.48
CA THR A 84 -2.94 -14.13 16.72
C THR A 84 -2.71 -14.87 15.40
N GLU A 85 -3.67 -14.83 14.49
CA GLU A 85 -3.54 -15.50 13.19
C GLU A 85 -2.45 -14.83 12.32
N LEU A 86 -2.31 -13.50 12.35
CA LEU A 86 -1.22 -12.81 11.70
C LEU A 86 0.14 -13.23 12.28
N MET A 87 0.25 -13.32 13.61
CA MET A 87 1.49 -13.75 14.27
C MET A 87 1.86 -15.19 13.94
N LYS A 88 0.88 -16.12 13.79
CA LYS A 88 1.14 -17.48 13.30
C LYS A 88 1.78 -17.51 11.92
N LEU A 89 1.32 -16.65 10.99
CA LEU A 89 1.91 -16.53 9.66
C LEU A 89 3.35 -15.98 9.72
N TYR A 90 3.62 -15.04 10.62
CA TYR A 90 4.97 -14.54 10.84
C TYR A 90 5.90 -15.60 11.44
N GLN A 91 5.40 -16.43 12.35
CA GLN A 91 6.17 -17.50 13.03
C GLN A 91 6.40 -18.73 12.13
N ASN A 92 5.54 -18.98 11.15
CA ASN A 92 5.71 -20.09 10.21
C ASN A 92 6.90 -19.84 9.30
N VAL A 93 8.00 -20.54 9.49
CA VAL A 93 9.28 -20.35 8.77
C VAL A 93 9.18 -20.54 7.25
N ASP A 94 8.21 -21.33 6.78
CA ASP A 94 8.00 -21.63 5.37
C ASP A 94 7.27 -20.50 4.64
N VAL A 95 6.47 -19.69 5.34
CA VAL A 95 5.78 -18.55 4.75
C VAL A 95 6.78 -17.45 4.38
N LYS A 96 6.85 -17.10 3.09
CA LYS A 96 7.75 -16.08 2.56
C LYS A 96 7.14 -14.68 2.60
N MET A 97 5.84 -14.56 2.41
CA MET A 97 5.14 -13.30 2.25
C MET A 97 3.70 -13.42 2.75
N ILE A 98 3.15 -12.35 3.34
CA ILE A 98 1.80 -12.36 3.91
C ILE A 98 0.95 -11.34 3.17
N PHE A 99 -0.17 -11.80 2.60
CA PHE A 99 -1.13 -10.98 1.89
C PHE A 99 -2.42 -10.82 2.69
N ASP A 100 -2.74 -9.61 3.07
CA ASP A 100 -4.05 -9.28 3.62
C ASP A 100 -5.01 -8.92 2.48
N ILE A 101 -6.13 -9.62 2.42
CA ILE A 101 -7.16 -9.44 1.38
C ILE A 101 -8.40 -8.72 1.90
N SER A 102 -8.35 -8.20 3.12
CA SER A 102 -9.44 -7.43 3.70
C SER A 102 -9.48 -5.98 3.20
N GLY A 103 -10.33 -5.23 3.73
CA GLY A 103 -10.51 -3.79 3.71
C GLY A 103 -11.47 -3.47 4.83
N GLY A 104 -11.89 -2.23 5.00
CA GLY A 104 -12.84 -1.85 6.05
C GLY A 104 -12.33 -0.67 6.88
N ASP A 105 -12.57 -0.74 8.20
CA ASP A 105 -12.31 0.38 9.09
C ASP A 105 -11.62 0.02 10.42
N ALA A 106 -11.34 -1.25 10.68
CA ALA A 106 -10.98 -1.72 12.01
C ALA A 106 -9.60 -2.39 12.12
N ALA A 107 -8.75 -2.29 11.09
CA ALA A 107 -7.41 -2.88 11.11
C ALA A 107 -6.50 -2.27 12.20
N ASN A 108 -6.72 -1.03 12.60
CA ASN A 108 -5.96 -0.41 13.70
C ASN A 108 -6.19 -1.10 15.07
N GLN A 109 -7.29 -1.83 15.25
CA GLN A 109 -7.55 -2.56 16.49
C GLN A 109 -6.55 -3.69 16.76
N VAL A 110 -5.93 -4.26 15.72
CA VAL A 110 -4.96 -5.36 15.90
C VAL A 110 -3.57 -4.87 16.35
N LEU A 111 -3.24 -3.60 16.15
CA LEU A 111 -1.89 -3.06 16.36
C LEU A 111 -1.34 -3.30 17.76
N PRO A 112 -2.11 -3.12 18.87
CA PRO A 112 -1.63 -3.35 20.23
C PRO A 112 -1.33 -4.81 20.55
N TYR A 113 -1.88 -5.76 19.77
CA TYR A 113 -1.71 -7.20 19.98
C TYR A 113 -0.60 -7.82 19.12
N LEU A 114 0.06 -7.03 18.28
CA LEU A 114 1.16 -7.50 17.44
C LEU A 114 2.47 -7.54 18.21
N ASN A 115 3.22 -8.63 18.04
CA ASN A 115 4.58 -8.73 18.56
C ASN A 115 5.57 -8.27 17.48
N TYR A 116 6.00 -7.03 17.57
CA TYR A 116 6.89 -6.41 16.59
C TYR A 116 8.30 -7.00 16.57
N ASP A 117 8.78 -7.60 17.67
CA ASP A 117 10.07 -8.29 17.69
C ASP A 117 10.03 -9.58 16.86
N ILE A 118 8.93 -10.33 16.94
CA ILE A 118 8.71 -11.50 16.07
C ILE A 118 8.63 -11.06 14.61
N ILE A 119 7.86 -10.01 14.30
CA ILE A 119 7.74 -9.46 12.95
C ILE A 119 9.13 -9.06 12.43
N LYS A 120 9.90 -8.31 13.22
CA LYS A 120 11.26 -7.87 12.88
C LYS A 120 12.19 -9.05 12.62
N LYS A 121 12.15 -10.08 13.47
CA LYS A 121 12.99 -11.28 13.32
C LYS A 121 12.61 -12.12 12.11
N ALA A 122 11.32 -12.24 11.82
CA ALA A 122 10.81 -13.01 10.69
C ALA A 122 11.17 -12.39 9.34
N ALA A 123 11.29 -11.06 9.27
CA ALA A 123 11.68 -10.27 8.09
C ALA A 123 10.85 -10.57 6.83
N LYS A 124 9.55 -10.86 7.01
CA LYS A 124 8.62 -11.16 5.91
C LYS A 124 7.84 -9.92 5.51
N PRO A 125 7.74 -9.61 4.22
CA PRO A 125 6.88 -8.51 3.76
C PRO A 125 5.42 -8.77 4.08
N PHE A 126 4.73 -7.73 4.58
CA PHE A 126 3.29 -7.66 4.69
C PHE A 126 2.73 -6.87 3.51
N ILE A 127 1.71 -7.41 2.87
CA ILE A 127 1.05 -6.80 1.72
C ILE A 127 -0.41 -6.59 2.06
N GLY A 128 -0.85 -5.36 1.93
CA GLY A 128 -2.23 -4.98 2.18
C GLY A 128 -2.54 -3.62 1.55
N TYR A 129 -3.78 -3.17 1.59
CA TYR A 129 -4.15 -1.88 1.03
C TYR A 129 -5.32 -1.26 1.80
N SER A 130 -5.72 -0.03 1.44
CA SER A 130 -6.87 0.62 2.08
C SER A 130 -6.71 0.71 3.60
N ASP A 131 -7.58 0.07 4.38
CA ASP A 131 -7.50 0.07 5.85
C ASP A 131 -6.20 -0.56 6.40
N LEU A 132 -5.58 -1.48 5.64
CA LEU A 132 -4.31 -2.10 6.00
C LEU A 132 -3.12 -1.11 5.93
N THR A 133 -3.33 0.11 5.46
CA THR A 133 -2.39 1.22 5.59
C THR A 133 -1.90 1.37 7.04
N VAL A 134 -2.77 1.14 8.03
CA VAL A 134 -2.39 1.25 9.44
C VAL A 134 -1.39 0.16 9.84
N ILE A 135 -1.57 -1.07 9.38
CA ILE A 135 -0.64 -2.18 9.68
C ILE A 135 0.69 -1.99 8.97
N LEU A 136 0.67 -1.64 7.68
CA LEU A 136 1.88 -1.36 6.89
C LEU A 136 2.77 -0.32 7.56
N ASN A 137 2.18 0.81 7.94
CA ASN A 137 2.92 1.91 8.56
C ASN A 137 3.36 1.60 10.00
N ALA A 138 2.55 0.87 10.78
CA ALA A 138 2.93 0.44 12.13
C ALA A 138 4.09 -0.55 12.10
N ILE A 139 4.07 -1.53 11.19
CA ILE A 139 5.19 -2.46 11.00
C ILE A 139 6.45 -1.68 10.64
N PHE A 140 6.38 -0.77 9.67
CA PHE A 140 7.54 0.05 9.30
C PHE A 140 8.02 0.94 10.46
N ALA A 141 7.11 1.60 11.19
CA ALA A 141 7.47 2.44 12.34
C ALA A 141 8.26 1.67 13.40
N LYS A 142 7.80 0.45 13.72
CA LYS A 142 8.35 -0.38 14.81
C LYS A 142 9.55 -1.24 14.40
N THR A 143 9.61 -1.68 13.15
CA THR A 143 10.58 -2.70 12.73
C THR A 143 11.52 -2.25 11.61
N LYS A 144 11.20 -1.16 10.93
CA LYS A 144 11.84 -0.68 9.69
C LYS A 144 11.73 -1.66 8.52
N GLN A 145 10.81 -2.64 8.60
CA GLN A 145 10.57 -3.57 7.50
C GLN A 145 9.60 -2.98 6.51
N PRO A 146 9.89 -3.05 5.21
CA PRO A 146 8.99 -2.59 4.17
C PRO A 146 7.88 -3.61 3.90
N GLY A 147 6.80 -3.09 3.32
CA GLY A 147 5.70 -3.87 2.80
C GLY A 147 5.16 -3.26 1.51
N PHE A 148 4.01 -3.77 1.03
CA PHE A 148 3.43 -3.29 -0.21
C PHE A 148 1.98 -2.85 -0.01
N ASN A 149 1.66 -1.66 -0.49
CA ASN A 149 0.29 -1.25 -0.73
C ASN A 149 -0.20 -1.91 -2.02
N TYR A 150 -0.94 -3.02 -1.90
CA TYR A 150 -1.45 -3.78 -3.03
C TYR A 150 -2.63 -4.67 -2.63
N LEU A 151 -3.62 -4.79 -3.53
CA LEU A 151 -4.77 -5.66 -3.36
C LEU A 151 -4.63 -6.95 -4.18
N LEU A 152 -4.27 -8.05 -3.52
CA LEU A 152 -4.10 -9.36 -4.16
C LEU A 152 -5.35 -9.85 -4.90
N ARG A 153 -6.56 -9.48 -4.43
CA ARG A 153 -7.84 -9.88 -5.06
C ARG A 153 -8.01 -9.36 -6.49
N ASN A 154 -7.24 -8.35 -6.89
CA ASN A 154 -7.25 -7.87 -8.27
C ASN A 154 -6.79 -8.93 -9.28
N LEU A 155 -6.08 -9.98 -8.86
CA LEU A 155 -5.71 -11.12 -9.72
C LEU A 155 -6.92 -11.89 -10.28
N VAL A 156 -8.11 -11.71 -9.70
CA VAL A 156 -9.37 -12.34 -10.15
C VAL A 156 -10.46 -11.31 -10.44
N SER A 157 -10.12 -10.03 -10.57
CA SER A 157 -11.01 -8.94 -10.98
C SER A 157 -11.24 -8.88 -12.48
N GLU A 158 -11.94 -7.86 -12.95
CA GLU A 158 -12.17 -7.59 -14.37
C GLU A 158 -10.86 -7.33 -15.14
N SER A 159 -9.87 -6.68 -14.51
CA SER A 159 -8.54 -6.42 -15.09
C SER A 159 -7.50 -7.48 -14.69
N SER A 160 -7.93 -8.72 -14.47
CA SER A 160 -7.06 -9.77 -13.92
C SER A 160 -5.83 -10.07 -14.78
N GLU A 161 -5.90 -9.93 -16.11
CA GLU A 161 -4.74 -10.14 -16.99
C GLU A 161 -3.63 -9.11 -16.75
N ILE A 162 -3.99 -7.81 -16.69
CA ILE A 162 -3.06 -6.74 -16.37
C ILE A 162 -2.46 -6.97 -14.99
N GLN A 163 -3.29 -7.33 -14.01
CA GLN A 163 -2.86 -7.56 -12.63
C GLN A 163 -1.92 -8.76 -12.50
N ARG A 164 -2.12 -9.83 -13.28
CA ARG A 164 -1.20 -10.98 -13.30
C ARG A 164 0.18 -10.58 -13.84
N VAL A 165 0.23 -9.76 -14.88
CA VAL A 165 1.49 -9.20 -15.40
C VAL A 165 2.18 -8.33 -14.36
N GLN A 166 1.44 -7.45 -13.66
CA GLN A 166 2.00 -6.60 -12.62
C GLN A 166 2.48 -7.42 -11.41
N PHE A 167 1.74 -8.44 -11.00
CA PHE A 167 2.13 -9.35 -9.93
C PHE A 167 3.42 -10.09 -10.26
N GLN A 168 3.53 -10.64 -11.48
CA GLN A 168 4.73 -11.31 -11.98
C GLN A 168 5.94 -10.34 -11.97
N LYS A 169 5.79 -9.16 -12.57
CA LYS A 169 6.86 -8.16 -12.63
C LYS A 169 7.32 -7.73 -11.24
N THR A 170 6.37 -7.46 -10.33
CA THR A 170 6.70 -6.97 -9.00
C THR A 170 7.33 -8.05 -8.14
N PHE A 171 6.66 -9.18 -7.97
CA PHE A 171 7.03 -10.15 -6.93
C PHE A 171 8.01 -11.24 -7.42
N PHE A 172 8.09 -11.48 -8.72
CA PHE A 172 9.02 -12.46 -9.28
C PHE A 172 10.20 -11.84 -10.02
N GLU A 173 10.09 -10.61 -10.49
CA GLU A 173 11.12 -9.96 -11.32
C GLU A 173 11.71 -8.70 -10.66
N ASN A 174 11.21 -8.29 -9.49
CA ASN A 174 11.60 -7.07 -8.76
C ASN A 174 11.47 -5.78 -9.60
N GLN A 175 10.50 -5.74 -10.52
CA GLN A 175 10.29 -4.62 -11.42
C GLN A 175 9.04 -3.86 -11.01
N ILE A 176 9.20 -2.64 -10.54
CA ILE A 176 8.10 -1.74 -10.20
C ILE A 176 8.35 -0.42 -10.90
N ALA A 177 7.42 -0.04 -11.78
CA ALA A 177 7.43 1.25 -12.45
C ALA A 177 6.03 1.86 -12.41
N ILE A 178 5.93 3.07 -11.90
CA ILE A 178 4.69 3.83 -11.77
C ILE A 178 4.82 5.10 -12.59
N ASN A 179 3.90 5.30 -13.53
CA ASN A 179 3.85 6.47 -14.38
C ASN A 179 2.96 7.54 -13.75
N GLY A 180 3.31 8.80 -13.97
CA GLY A 180 2.53 9.92 -13.48
C GLY A 180 3.02 11.26 -14.00
N LYS A 181 2.56 12.33 -13.39
CA LYS A 181 2.94 13.71 -13.75
C LYS A 181 3.38 14.48 -12.52
N SER A 182 4.30 15.43 -12.70
CA SER A 182 4.62 16.42 -11.67
C SER A 182 3.52 17.47 -11.59
N LEU A 183 3.17 17.87 -10.38
CA LEU A 183 2.31 19.04 -10.13
C LEU A 183 3.10 20.27 -9.70
N THR A 184 4.38 20.11 -9.36
CA THR A 184 5.31 21.20 -8.99
C THR A 184 6.64 21.00 -9.70
N GLU A 185 7.49 22.03 -9.72
CA GLU A 185 8.79 21.99 -10.40
C GLU A 185 9.97 21.71 -9.46
N PHE A 186 9.71 21.49 -8.17
CA PHE A 186 10.76 21.17 -7.20
C PHE A 186 11.41 19.81 -7.49
N GLU A 187 12.69 19.70 -7.17
CA GLU A 187 13.45 18.49 -7.41
C GLU A 187 13.16 17.40 -6.37
N TRP A 188 13.19 16.15 -6.82
CA TRP A 188 12.99 15.00 -5.98
C TRP A 188 14.30 14.55 -5.31
N SER A 189 14.23 14.27 -4.03
CA SER A 189 15.23 13.50 -3.32
C SER A 189 14.74 12.08 -3.08
N ALA A 190 15.64 11.10 -3.16
CA ALA A 190 15.32 9.73 -2.80
C ALA A 190 14.92 9.62 -1.33
N GLY A 191 13.80 8.96 -1.03
CA GLY A 191 13.31 8.81 0.33
C GLY A 191 12.47 7.56 0.52
N GLU A 192 12.36 7.10 1.77
CA GLU A 192 11.44 6.03 2.11
C GLU A 192 10.00 6.54 2.04
N VAL A 193 9.09 5.69 1.53
CA VAL A 193 7.67 6.03 1.42
C VAL A 193 6.92 5.63 2.68
N VAL A 194 6.09 6.53 3.21
CA VAL A 194 5.10 6.23 4.25
C VAL A 194 3.73 6.78 3.84
N GLY A 195 2.67 6.31 4.45
CA GLY A 195 1.31 6.71 4.07
C GLY A 195 0.55 5.60 3.38
N GLY A 196 -0.30 5.96 2.42
CA GLY A 196 -1.26 5.10 1.72
C GLY A 196 -2.64 5.72 1.73
N ASN A 197 -3.68 5.01 2.18
CA ASN A 197 -4.99 5.58 2.33
C ASN A 197 -5.00 6.70 3.37
N ILE A 198 -5.30 7.95 2.93
CA ILE A 198 -5.14 9.15 3.76
C ILE A 198 -5.96 9.08 5.05
N ARG A 199 -7.21 8.60 4.99
CA ARG A 199 -8.08 8.43 6.15
C ARG A 199 -7.49 7.42 7.14
N CYS A 200 -6.97 6.33 6.63
CA CYS A 200 -6.41 5.26 7.44
C CYS A 200 -5.06 5.65 8.03
N PHE A 201 -4.23 6.34 7.27
CA PHE A 201 -2.96 6.87 7.77
C PHE A 201 -3.17 7.84 8.96
N LEU A 202 -4.20 8.70 8.87
CA LEU A 202 -4.58 9.61 9.95
C LEU A 202 -5.05 8.91 11.23
N LYS A 203 -5.52 7.65 11.18
CA LYS A 203 -5.84 6.87 12.40
C LYS A 203 -4.62 6.65 13.30
N LEU A 204 -3.40 6.73 12.74
CA LEU A 204 -2.17 6.56 13.48
C LEU A 204 -1.72 7.83 14.22
N ALA A 205 -2.27 9.01 13.85
CA ALA A 205 -1.89 10.29 14.43
C ALA A 205 -2.05 10.30 15.96
N GLY A 206 -1.01 10.70 16.67
CA GLY A 206 -0.98 10.72 18.12
C GLY A 206 -0.77 9.36 18.80
N THR A 207 -0.53 8.30 18.02
CA THR A 207 -0.22 6.95 18.54
C THR A 207 1.28 6.63 18.36
N GLU A 208 1.77 5.66 19.11
CA GLU A 208 3.13 5.13 18.97
C GLU A 208 3.37 4.36 17.65
N PHE A 209 2.32 4.13 16.86
CA PHE A 209 2.35 3.41 15.58
C PHE A 209 2.52 4.34 14.39
N MET A 210 2.43 5.67 14.60
CA MET A 210 2.68 6.65 13.54
C MET A 210 4.18 6.63 13.17
N PRO A 211 4.52 6.40 11.88
CA PRO A 211 5.91 6.50 11.47
C PRO A 211 6.42 7.95 11.57
N ASP A 212 7.71 8.11 11.87
CA ASP A 212 8.36 9.40 11.67
C ASP A 212 8.31 9.78 10.20
N VAL A 213 7.75 10.94 9.90
CA VAL A 213 7.56 11.48 8.55
C VAL A 213 8.76 12.32 8.08
N SER A 214 9.73 12.59 8.97
CA SER A 214 10.91 13.39 8.66
C SER A 214 11.77 12.70 7.61
N ASN A 215 12.08 13.43 6.55
CA ASN A 215 12.85 12.91 5.42
C ASN A 215 12.20 11.67 4.74
N LYS A 216 10.86 11.63 4.71
CA LYS A 216 10.08 10.60 4.01
C LYS A 216 9.29 11.19 2.86
N ILE A 217 8.92 10.35 1.92
CA ILE A 217 7.95 10.67 0.87
C ILE A 217 6.59 10.21 1.36
N ILE A 218 5.60 11.10 1.27
CA ILE A 218 4.24 10.82 1.76
C ILE A 218 3.37 10.36 0.60
N LEU A 219 2.89 9.11 0.66
CA LEU A 219 1.88 8.59 -0.27
C LEU A 219 0.49 8.87 0.27
N LEU A 220 -0.38 9.45 -0.55
CA LEU A 220 -1.77 9.77 -0.20
C LEU A 220 -2.71 9.35 -1.32
N GLU A 221 -3.68 8.47 -1.01
CA GLU A 221 -4.76 8.03 -1.89
C GLU A 221 -6.05 7.84 -1.11
N SER A 222 -7.21 7.67 -1.76
CA SER A 222 -8.45 7.32 -1.06
C SER A 222 -9.48 6.64 -1.95
N LEU A 223 -10.24 5.71 -1.38
CA LEU A 223 -11.46 5.19 -2.03
C LEU A 223 -12.59 6.23 -1.94
N GLY A 224 -12.89 6.69 -0.74
CA GLY A 224 -14.00 7.59 -0.44
C GLY A 224 -13.54 8.99 -0.05
N GLY A 225 -14.44 9.93 -0.23
CA GLY A 225 -14.25 11.35 0.08
C GLY A 225 -14.21 12.21 -1.17
N LYS A 226 -15.14 13.17 -1.23
CA LYS A 226 -15.14 14.28 -2.20
C LYS A 226 -14.12 15.33 -1.77
N GLU A 227 -13.92 16.36 -2.61
CA GLU A 227 -12.95 17.44 -2.41
C GLU A 227 -12.90 17.96 -0.97
N ALA A 228 -14.04 18.36 -0.39
CA ALA A 228 -14.09 18.92 0.96
C ALA A 228 -13.55 17.96 2.03
N LYS A 229 -13.83 16.65 1.88
CA LYS A 229 -13.35 15.63 2.83
C LYS A 229 -11.85 15.38 2.66
N ILE A 230 -11.35 15.34 1.43
CA ILE A 230 -9.92 15.22 1.17
C ILE A 230 -9.19 16.46 1.68
N ALA A 231 -9.71 17.66 1.43
CA ALA A 231 -9.14 18.91 1.95
C ALA A 231 -9.06 18.92 3.49
N SER A 232 -10.07 18.37 4.18
CA SER A 232 -10.07 18.23 5.64
C SER A 232 -8.94 17.29 6.11
N TYR A 233 -8.72 16.17 5.44
CA TYR A 233 -7.62 15.24 5.76
C TYR A 233 -6.25 15.86 5.51
N VAL A 234 -6.09 16.58 4.38
CA VAL A 234 -4.86 17.30 4.05
C VAL A 234 -4.57 18.38 5.09
N ALA A 235 -5.59 19.15 5.51
CA ALA A 235 -5.45 20.14 6.57
C ALA A 235 -5.03 19.51 7.91
N GLN A 236 -5.54 18.32 8.26
CA GLN A 236 -5.09 17.61 9.46
C GLN A 236 -3.62 17.16 9.36
N LEU A 237 -3.17 16.66 8.20
CA LEU A 237 -1.76 16.34 7.99
C LEU A 237 -0.87 17.59 8.08
N GLU A 238 -1.34 18.71 7.57
CA GLU A 238 -0.67 20.00 7.68
C GLU A 238 -0.52 20.45 9.16
N GLN A 239 -1.60 20.37 9.94
CA GLN A 239 -1.61 20.69 11.37
C GLN A 239 -0.68 19.78 12.20
N LEU A 240 -0.50 18.52 11.77
CA LEU A 240 0.46 17.59 12.33
C LEU A 240 1.92 17.91 11.93
N GLY A 241 2.13 18.90 11.08
CA GLY A 241 3.46 19.29 10.59
C GLY A 241 4.09 18.27 9.63
N VAL A 242 3.28 17.47 8.92
CA VAL A 242 3.79 16.45 8.00
C VAL A 242 4.53 17.10 6.85
N PHE A 243 3.93 18.11 6.22
CA PHE A 243 4.47 18.74 5.00
C PHE A 243 5.71 19.61 5.25
N SER A 244 5.92 20.09 6.47
CA SER A 244 7.15 20.81 6.84
C SER A 244 8.35 19.90 7.10
N LYS A 245 8.17 18.58 7.13
CA LYS A 245 9.21 17.59 7.47
C LYS A 245 9.50 16.59 6.35
N CYS A 246 8.53 16.38 5.46
CA CYS A 246 8.66 15.38 4.39
C CYS A 246 9.53 15.87 3.22
N LEU A 247 9.94 14.94 2.35
CA LEU A 247 10.74 15.22 1.14
C LEU A 247 9.88 15.47 -0.11
N GLY A 248 8.62 15.08 -0.09
CA GLY A 248 7.73 15.21 -1.23
C GLY A 248 6.46 14.41 -1.05
N ILE A 249 5.53 14.57 -1.98
CA ILE A 249 4.19 13.97 -1.92
C ILE A 249 3.94 13.15 -3.19
N VAL A 250 3.59 11.88 -3.03
CA VAL A 250 3.04 11.03 -4.08
C VAL A 250 1.53 10.98 -3.89
N VAL A 251 0.79 11.49 -4.86
CA VAL A 251 -0.68 11.53 -4.87
C VAL A 251 -1.18 10.41 -5.76
N GLY A 252 -1.80 9.41 -5.16
CA GLY A 252 -2.51 8.36 -5.86
C GLY A 252 -3.92 8.79 -6.28
N GLU A 253 -4.75 7.80 -6.65
CA GLU A 253 -6.13 8.02 -7.04
C GLU A 253 -7.00 8.39 -5.83
N HIS A 254 -7.79 9.44 -5.95
CA HIS A 254 -8.90 9.75 -5.05
C HIS A 254 -10.22 9.36 -5.71
N THR A 255 -10.54 8.07 -5.62
CA THR A 255 -11.53 7.40 -6.49
C THR A 255 -12.90 8.07 -6.48
N GLU A 256 -13.48 8.38 -5.30
CA GLU A 256 -14.81 9.02 -5.24
C GLU A 256 -14.77 10.45 -5.81
N ALA A 257 -13.78 11.26 -5.44
CA ALA A 257 -13.62 12.62 -5.94
C ALA A 257 -13.44 12.63 -7.47
N GLU A 258 -12.61 11.74 -7.99
CA GLU A 258 -12.36 11.65 -9.43
C GLU A 258 -13.60 11.20 -10.21
N LYS A 259 -14.37 10.24 -9.69
CA LYS A 259 -15.66 9.82 -10.26
C LYS A 259 -16.72 10.93 -10.26
N ASN A 260 -16.61 11.87 -9.32
CA ASN A 260 -17.47 13.06 -9.24
C ASN A 260 -16.95 14.25 -10.07
N GLY A 261 -15.92 14.08 -10.91
CA GLY A 261 -15.39 15.12 -11.76
C GLY A 261 -14.48 16.14 -11.04
N GLU A 262 -13.99 15.81 -9.84
CA GLU A 262 -13.18 16.69 -9.00
C GLU A 262 -11.66 16.45 -9.20
N TYR A 263 -11.27 15.73 -10.25
CA TYR A 263 -9.88 15.38 -10.52
C TYR A 263 -8.95 16.60 -10.46
N ASP A 264 -9.27 17.67 -11.19
CA ASP A 264 -8.40 18.84 -11.26
C ASP A 264 -8.36 19.61 -9.93
N ARG A 265 -9.48 19.68 -9.20
CA ARG A 265 -9.53 20.34 -7.90
C ARG A 265 -8.65 19.64 -6.87
N ILE A 266 -8.67 18.30 -6.84
CA ILE A 266 -7.74 17.52 -6.01
C ILE A 266 -6.29 17.79 -6.42
N GLY A 267 -6.00 17.91 -7.73
CA GLY A 267 -4.68 18.29 -8.22
C GLY A 267 -4.22 19.66 -7.72
N ILE A 268 -5.09 20.66 -7.80
CA ILE A 268 -4.83 22.02 -7.32
C ILE A 268 -4.58 22.03 -5.82
N LEU A 269 -5.37 21.28 -5.02
CA LEU A 269 -5.19 21.18 -3.58
C LEU A 269 -3.75 20.73 -3.21
N TYR A 270 -3.28 19.63 -3.81
CA TYR A 270 -1.93 19.14 -3.53
C TYR A 270 -0.83 20.02 -4.14
N GLN A 271 -1.08 20.64 -5.28
CA GLN A 271 -0.16 21.62 -5.87
C GLN A 271 0.03 22.83 -4.94
N GLN A 272 -1.04 23.36 -4.34
CA GLN A 272 -0.96 24.46 -3.37
C GLN A 272 -0.13 24.08 -2.14
N ILE A 273 -0.30 22.86 -1.62
CA ILE A 273 0.55 22.35 -0.52
C ILE A 273 2.01 22.26 -0.98
N GLY A 274 2.27 21.72 -2.16
CA GLY A 274 3.62 21.62 -2.70
C GLY A 274 4.28 22.98 -2.87
N LEU A 275 3.56 23.97 -3.40
CA LEU A 275 4.08 25.35 -3.53
C LEU A 275 4.33 26.01 -2.19
N LYS A 276 3.44 25.82 -1.21
CA LYS A 276 3.56 26.40 0.14
C LYS A 276 4.78 25.90 0.91
N TYR A 277 5.11 24.62 0.74
CA TYR A 277 6.21 23.96 1.49
C TYR A 277 7.44 23.67 0.62
N GLU A 278 7.48 24.16 -0.62
CA GLU A 278 8.55 23.91 -1.59
C GLU A 278 8.82 22.42 -1.82
N LEU A 279 7.73 21.61 -1.89
CA LEU A 279 7.80 20.17 -2.05
C LEU A 279 7.52 19.72 -3.48
N PRO A 280 8.28 18.75 -4.00
CA PRO A 280 7.92 18.04 -5.20
C PRO A 280 6.62 17.25 -4.98
N VAL A 281 5.70 17.32 -5.94
CA VAL A 281 4.42 16.60 -5.93
C VAL A 281 4.28 15.79 -7.20
N PHE A 282 4.23 14.47 -7.08
CA PHE A 282 3.98 13.53 -8.16
C PHE A 282 2.56 13.01 -8.08
N ARG A 283 1.82 12.99 -9.19
CA ARG A 283 0.46 12.47 -9.25
C ARG A 283 0.34 11.32 -10.24
N THR A 284 -0.33 10.27 -9.80
CA THR A 284 -0.54 9.05 -10.59
C THR A 284 -1.95 8.49 -10.39
N LYS A 285 -2.46 7.78 -11.41
CA LYS A 285 -3.66 6.94 -11.31
C LYS A 285 -3.33 5.47 -11.08
N GLU A 286 -2.05 5.11 -11.07
CA GLU A 286 -1.59 3.73 -10.95
C GLU A 286 -1.45 3.26 -9.50
N ILE A 287 -1.73 4.13 -8.50
CA ILE A 287 -1.79 3.77 -7.08
C ILE A 287 -3.17 4.19 -6.56
N GLY A 288 -3.91 3.29 -5.94
CA GLY A 288 -5.22 3.57 -5.38
C GLY A 288 -6.13 2.35 -5.39
N HIS A 289 -7.44 2.60 -5.57
CA HIS A 289 -8.47 1.58 -5.48
C HIS A 289 -8.99 1.08 -6.83
N SER A 290 -8.40 1.51 -7.95
CA SER A 290 -8.75 0.99 -9.25
C SER A 290 -8.34 -0.48 -9.39
N VAL A 291 -9.04 -1.20 -10.28
CA VAL A 291 -8.69 -2.60 -10.60
C VAL A 291 -7.36 -2.72 -11.35
N GLU A 292 -6.79 -1.62 -11.80
CA GLU A 292 -5.48 -1.54 -12.48
C GLU A 292 -4.35 -1.03 -11.57
N ALA A 293 -4.66 -0.75 -10.29
CA ALA A 293 -3.67 -0.24 -9.34
C ALA A 293 -2.47 -1.20 -9.21
N LYS A 294 -1.28 -0.63 -9.25
CA LYS A 294 -0.01 -1.36 -9.15
C LYS A 294 0.45 -1.48 -7.70
N PRO A 295 1.24 -2.51 -7.37
CA PRO A 295 1.92 -2.58 -6.09
C PRO A 295 2.83 -1.36 -5.86
N CYS A 296 2.76 -0.77 -4.68
CA CYS A 296 3.63 0.34 -4.27
C CYS A 296 4.29 0.02 -2.93
N LEU A 297 5.59 0.22 -2.84
CA LEU A 297 6.36 -0.03 -1.61
C LEU A 297 6.03 1.01 -0.54
N ILE A 298 5.86 0.54 0.69
CA ILE A 298 5.81 1.33 1.92
C ILE A 298 7.03 0.95 2.76
N GLY A 299 7.74 1.93 3.29
CA GLY A 299 8.94 1.70 4.11
C GLY A 299 10.22 1.45 3.30
N ALA A 300 10.21 1.67 1.99
CA ALA A 300 11.39 1.54 1.15
C ALA A 300 11.71 2.84 0.40
N LYS A 301 12.98 3.02 0.06
CA LYS A 301 13.42 4.17 -0.74
C LYS A 301 12.91 4.07 -2.16
N ILE A 302 12.42 5.18 -2.68
CA ILE A 302 12.06 5.35 -4.08
C ILE A 302 12.86 6.50 -4.70
N ASN A 303 13.08 6.41 -6.02
CA ASN A 303 13.57 7.51 -6.83
C ASN A 303 12.48 7.94 -7.81
N VAL A 304 12.29 9.24 -7.94
CA VAL A 304 11.42 9.83 -8.97
C VAL A 304 12.32 10.46 -10.01
N SER A 305 12.27 9.98 -11.25
CA SER A 305 13.06 10.52 -12.35
C SER A 305 12.17 11.12 -13.44
N ARG A 306 12.66 12.15 -14.11
CA ARG A 306 12.05 12.65 -15.36
C ARG A 306 12.49 11.71 -16.49
N GLU A 307 11.56 11.08 -17.19
CA GLU A 307 11.89 10.53 -18.50
C GLU A 307 12.05 11.70 -19.49
N THR A 308 13.27 11.89 -19.97
CA THR A 308 13.46 12.65 -21.19
C THR A 308 12.99 11.75 -22.32
N LEU A 309 11.83 12.04 -22.91
CA LEU A 309 11.45 11.45 -24.18
C LEU A 309 12.46 11.97 -25.21
N THR A 310 13.52 11.22 -25.46
CA THR A 310 14.26 11.34 -26.72
C THR A 310 13.37 10.74 -27.79
N ASN A 311 12.77 11.64 -28.59
CA ASN A 311 12.12 11.26 -29.84
C ASN A 311 13.15 10.55 -30.71
N PHE A 312 12.87 9.28 -31.02
CA PHE A 312 13.43 8.55 -32.15
C PHE A 312 12.45 8.61 -33.31
#